data_4fc068772c59d327da41b848a9b13e4d
#
_entry.id   4fc068772c59d327da41b848a9b13e4d
#
_cell.length_a   1.000
_cell.length_b   1.000
_cell.length_c   1.000
_cell.angle_alpha   90.00
_cell.angle_beta   90.00
_cell.angle_gamma   90.00
#
_symmetry.space_group_name_H-M   'P 1'
#
loop_
_entity.id
_entity.type
_entity.pdbx_description
1 polymer ?
#
loop_
_entity_poly.entity_id
_entity_poly.type
_entity_poly.pdbx_seq_one_letter_code
_entity_poly.pdbx_strand_id
1 'polypeptide(L)'
;MELSAIASEKIASLLATNGILSQDRLTKISVQCAQNKEKIVPELLKKNYVKEEDIVKVISRNFAIKTNDIKPEHIKPDVLKILPLEFIKKEKIVPCDLEGGTLKLVIADPSKLNFASKIKNFTKKNLVFTVTTFSNIEKIAASKIWDIAASKIVTKPKTTVTPVQNGNVNIVELVERIFQDALKNGSSDIHIEIFKDNVGQIRFRNDGIMEIQDELSQIISSNYVPVITRLKIMAGCDISENRLPQDGAITVKDQSNGGIDCD
;
A
#
# COMPACT_ATOMS: atom_id res chain seq x y z
N MET A 1 -15.06 -8.46 6.14
CA MET A 1 -13.79 -9.16 6.45
C MET A 1 -13.18 -9.74 5.18
N GLU A 2 -11.99 -9.29 4.78
CA GLU A 2 -11.32 -9.70 3.53
C GLU A 2 -10.05 -10.51 3.83
N LEU A 3 -10.22 -11.74 4.31
CA LEU A 3 -9.15 -12.74 4.32
C LEU A 3 -8.98 -13.34 2.93
N SER A 4 -7.74 -13.67 2.52
CA SER A 4 -7.54 -14.54 1.36
C SER A 4 -8.08 -15.96 1.67
N ALA A 5 -8.44 -16.73 0.66
CA ALA A 5 -8.90 -18.11 0.85
C ALA A 5 -7.83 -18.95 1.58
N ILE A 6 -6.58 -18.84 1.13
CA ILE A 6 -5.42 -19.54 1.72
C ILE A 6 -5.19 -19.16 3.18
N ALA A 7 -5.29 -17.86 3.53
CA ALA A 7 -5.16 -17.42 4.91
C ALA A 7 -6.31 -17.94 5.78
N SER A 8 -7.53 -17.97 5.25
CA SER A 8 -8.71 -18.49 5.92
C SER A 8 -8.58 -19.98 6.25
N GLU A 9 -8.11 -20.80 5.30
CA GLU A 9 -7.87 -22.23 5.50
C GLU A 9 -6.75 -22.47 6.53
N LYS A 10 -5.65 -21.74 6.44
CA LYS A 10 -4.54 -21.85 7.38
C LYS A 10 -4.96 -21.51 8.81
N ILE A 11 -5.71 -20.44 9.00
CA ILE A 11 -6.23 -20.05 10.33
C ILE A 11 -7.19 -21.13 10.85
N ALA A 12 -8.10 -21.66 10.03
CA ALA A 12 -9.04 -22.69 10.42
C ALA A 12 -8.31 -23.99 10.85
N SER A 13 -7.28 -24.39 10.12
CA SER A 13 -6.43 -25.53 10.48
C SER A 13 -5.70 -25.29 11.81
N LEU A 14 -5.17 -24.08 12.03
CA LEU A 14 -4.52 -23.72 13.29
C LEU A 14 -5.51 -23.73 14.49
N LEU A 15 -6.76 -23.32 14.28
CA LEU A 15 -7.82 -23.38 15.32
C LEU A 15 -8.09 -24.83 15.71
N ALA A 16 -8.13 -25.76 14.74
CA ALA A 16 -8.30 -27.17 15.03
C ALA A 16 -7.09 -27.79 15.73
N THR A 17 -5.88 -27.50 15.27
CA THR A 17 -4.63 -27.97 15.89
C THR A 17 -4.47 -27.48 17.34
N ASN A 18 -4.96 -26.27 17.66
CA ASN A 18 -4.95 -25.73 19.01
C ASN A 18 -6.16 -26.15 19.87
N GLY A 19 -7.01 -27.05 19.39
CA GLY A 19 -8.13 -27.60 20.14
C GLY A 19 -9.33 -26.66 20.33
N ILE A 20 -9.35 -25.50 19.66
CA ILE A 20 -10.44 -24.52 19.73
C ILE A 20 -11.61 -24.95 18.85
N LEU A 21 -11.34 -25.60 17.75
CA LEU A 21 -12.31 -26.15 16.80
C LEU A 21 -12.11 -27.68 16.68
N SER A 22 -13.17 -28.47 16.79
CA SER A 22 -13.06 -29.91 16.56
C SER A 22 -12.82 -30.21 15.08
N GLN A 23 -12.06 -31.27 14.79
CA GLN A 23 -11.72 -31.68 13.43
C GLN A 23 -12.98 -32.00 12.61
N ASP A 24 -13.99 -32.63 13.22
CA ASP A 24 -15.27 -32.93 12.56
C ASP A 24 -16.00 -31.67 12.11
N ARG A 25 -16.00 -30.62 12.95
CA ARG A 25 -16.60 -29.33 12.59
C ARG A 25 -15.83 -28.65 11.47
N LEU A 26 -14.49 -28.67 11.54
CA LEU A 26 -13.65 -28.12 10.49
C LEU A 26 -13.95 -28.78 9.15
N THR A 27 -13.99 -30.11 9.10
CA THR A 27 -14.28 -30.88 7.88
C THR A 27 -15.66 -30.54 7.31
N LYS A 28 -16.71 -30.53 8.15
CA LYS A 28 -18.08 -30.18 7.72
C LYS A 28 -18.16 -28.77 7.14
N ILE A 29 -17.56 -27.80 7.80
CA ILE A 29 -17.55 -26.40 7.33
C ILE A 29 -16.73 -26.26 6.05
N SER A 30 -15.57 -26.91 5.94
CA SER A 30 -14.74 -26.87 4.75
C SER A 30 -15.47 -27.38 3.51
N VAL A 31 -16.20 -28.49 3.63
CA VAL A 31 -17.03 -29.03 2.54
C VAL A 31 -18.14 -28.06 2.17
N GLN A 32 -18.86 -27.52 3.15
CA GLN A 32 -19.93 -26.54 2.91
C GLN A 32 -19.39 -25.25 2.24
N CYS A 33 -18.28 -24.70 2.73
CA CYS A 33 -17.67 -23.50 2.16
C CYS A 33 -17.16 -23.75 0.73
N ALA A 34 -16.60 -24.92 0.45
CA ALA A 34 -16.16 -25.29 -0.89
C ALA A 34 -17.33 -25.33 -1.89
N GLN A 35 -18.49 -25.89 -1.49
CA GLN A 35 -19.70 -25.92 -2.31
C GLN A 35 -20.25 -24.51 -2.60
N ASN A 36 -20.24 -23.63 -1.59
CA ASN A 36 -20.81 -22.28 -1.67
C ASN A 36 -19.81 -21.22 -2.16
N LYS A 37 -18.54 -21.58 -2.41
CA LYS A 37 -17.43 -20.65 -2.71
C LYS A 37 -17.23 -19.60 -1.61
N GLU A 38 -17.48 -19.96 -0.36
CA GLU A 38 -17.33 -19.12 0.82
C GLU A 38 -15.99 -19.37 1.53
N LYS A 39 -15.55 -18.43 2.34
CA LYS A 39 -14.32 -18.55 3.14
C LYS A 39 -14.64 -19.14 4.51
N ILE A 40 -13.79 -20.05 5.00
CA ILE A 40 -14.05 -20.85 6.21
C ILE A 40 -14.14 -19.96 7.47
N VAL A 41 -13.17 -19.05 7.69
CA VAL A 41 -13.12 -18.22 8.93
C VAL A 41 -14.35 -17.31 9.07
N PRO A 42 -14.82 -16.58 8.04
CA PRO A 42 -16.08 -15.85 8.12
C PRO A 42 -17.28 -16.70 8.55
N GLU A 43 -17.42 -17.91 7.99
CA GLU A 43 -18.51 -18.81 8.35
C GLU A 43 -18.39 -19.36 9.79
N LEU A 44 -17.17 -19.64 10.25
CA LEU A 44 -16.94 -20.02 11.65
C LEU A 44 -17.38 -18.94 12.63
N LEU A 45 -17.07 -17.67 12.32
CA LEU A 45 -17.48 -16.52 13.12
C LEU A 45 -18.99 -16.29 13.08
N LYS A 46 -19.59 -16.34 11.88
CA LYS A 46 -21.04 -16.16 11.67
C LYS A 46 -21.86 -17.20 12.43
N LYS A 47 -21.38 -18.45 12.49
CA LYS A 47 -22.01 -19.54 13.23
C LYS A 47 -21.64 -19.57 14.71
N ASN A 48 -20.87 -18.61 15.20
CA ASN A 48 -20.35 -18.54 16.58
C ASN A 48 -19.61 -19.82 17.04
N TYR A 49 -18.94 -20.52 16.10
CA TYR A 49 -18.13 -21.70 16.42
C TYR A 49 -16.77 -21.30 17.02
N VAL A 50 -16.29 -20.11 16.70
CA VAL A 50 -15.08 -19.49 17.25
C VAL A 50 -15.32 -18.00 17.48
N LYS A 51 -14.56 -17.39 18.39
CA LYS A 51 -14.56 -15.94 18.60
C LYS A 51 -13.33 -15.32 17.96
N GLU A 52 -13.39 -14.03 17.63
CA GLU A 52 -12.23 -13.32 17.05
C GLU A 52 -11.03 -13.33 18.00
N GLU A 53 -11.26 -13.27 19.31
CA GLU A 53 -10.21 -13.33 20.34
C GLU A 53 -9.46 -14.67 20.32
N ASP A 54 -10.14 -15.76 20.00
CA ASP A 54 -9.52 -17.08 19.88
C ASP A 54 -8.63 -17.15 18.64
N ILE A 55 -9.07 -16.55 17.53
CA ILE A 55 -8.26 -16.41 16.33
C ILE A 55 -7.00 -15.60 16.61
N VAL A 56 -7.13 -14.46 17.29
CA VAL A 56 -5.99 -13.60 17.68
C VAL A 56 -5.00 -14.37 18.54
N LYS A 57 -5.47 -15.16 19.55
CA LYS A 57 -4.61 -15.98 20.41
C LYS A 57 -3.84 -17.02 19.59
N VAL A 58 -4.51 -17.69 18.65
CA VAL A 58 -3.90 -18.70 17.79
C VAL A 58 -2.84 -18.07 16.87
N ILE A 59 -3.15 -16.95 16.24
CA ILE A 59 -2.18 -16.21 15.41
C ILE A 59 -0.98 -15.76 16.25
N SER A 60 -1.24 -15.16 17.41
CA SER A 60 -0.20 -14.69 18.33
C SER A 60 0.78 -15.81 18.70
N ARG A 61 0.27 -16.98 19.08
CA ARG A 61 1.10 -18.14 19.45
C ARG A 61 1.89 -18.73 18.28
N ASN A 62 1.22 -18.93 17.14
CA ASN A 62 1.83 -19.66 16.02
C ASN A 62 2.81 -18.80 15.20
N PHE A 63 2.66 -17.49 15.21
CA PHE A 63 3.53 -16.55 14.49
C PHE A 63 4.45 -15.75 15.41
N ALA A 64 4.44 -16.04 16.73
CA ALA A 64 5.22 -15.32 17.74
C ALA A 64 4.99 -13.79 17.71
N ILE A 65 3.76 -13.35 17.49
CA ILE A 65 3.36 -11.94 17.37
C ILE A 65 2.57 -11.55 18.62
N LYS A 66 2.92 -10.44 19.25
CA LYS A 66 2.18 -9.94 20.43
C LYS A 66 0.79 -9.46 20.03
N THR A 67 -0.18 -9.69 20.91
CA THR A 67 -1.53 -9.11 20.76
C THR A 67 -1.51 -7.62 21.05
N ASN A 68 -2.36 -6.85 20.37
CA ASN A 68 -2.50 -5.42 20.58
C ASN A 68 -3.96 -4.99 20.36
N ASP A 69 -4.62 -4.56 21.41
CA ASP A 69 -5.99 -4.04 21.35
C ASP A 69 -5.98 -2.51 21.30
N ILE A 70 -5.23 -1.97 20.34
CA ILE A 70 -5.13 -0.52 20.16
C ILE A 70 -6.45 0.06 19.68
N LYS A 71 -6.87 1.16 20.31
CA LYS A 71 -8.05 1.92 19.89
C LYS A 71 -7.66 3.03 18.91
N PRO A 72 -8.58 3.41 18.00
CA PRO A 72 -8.29 4.47 17.01
C PRO A 72 -7.77 5.77 17.63
N GLU A 73 -8.31 6.16 18.79
CA GLU A 73 -7.92 7.40 19.50
C GLU A 73 -6.48 7.41 20.03
N HIS A 74 -5.87 6.23 20.18
CA HIS A 74 -4.48 6.11 20.66
C HIS A 74 -3.46 6.11 19.53
N ILE A 75 -3.89 6.09 18.27
CA ILE A 75 -3.01 6.14 17.12
C ILE A 75 -2.69 7.60 16.79
N LYS A 76 -1.41 7.95 16.84
CA LYS A 76 -0.97 9.30 16.49
C LYS A 76 -1.10 9.53 14.99
N PRO A 77 -1.76 10.62 14.53
CA PRO A 77 -1.93 10.88 13.09
C PRO A 77 -0.62 10.93 12.31
N ASP A 78 0.48 11.36 12.93
CA ASP A 78 1.78 11.45 12.27
C ASP A 78 2.41 10.09 11.98
N VAL A 79 2.06 9.06 12.75
CA VAL A 79 2.51 7.68 12.50
C VAL A 79 1.80 7.09 11.26
N LEU A 80 0.55 7.48 11.02
CA LEU A 80 -0.21 7.05 9.84
C LEU A 80 0.40 7.57 8.53
N LYS A 81 1.11 8.71 8.57
CA LYS A 81 1.77 9.30 7.40
C LYS A 81 3.03 8.56 6.95
N ILE A 82 3.54 7.64 7.76
CA ILE A 82 4.76 6.87 7.44
C ILE A 82 4.52 5.90 6.29
N LEU A 83 3.29 5.43 6.11
CA LEU A 83 2.89 4.59 4.98
C LEU A 83 1.84 5.30 4.13
N PRO A 84 1.78 5.04 2.82
CA PRO A 84 0.74 5.58 1.96
C PRO A 84 -0.65 5.19 2.47
N LEU A 85 -1.56 6.16 2.55
CA LEU A 85 -2.90 5.95 3.11
C LEU A 85 -3.69 4.87 2.36
N GLU A 86 -3.57 4.87 1.02
CA GLU A 86 -4.20 3.86 0.17
C GLU A 86 -3.66 2.44 0.45
N PHE A 87 -2.34 2.31 0.69
CA PHE A 87 -1.74 1.04 1.09
C PHE A 87 -2.30 0.55 2.42
N ILE A 88 -2.39 1.43 3.42
CA ILE A 88 -2.93 1.09 4.75
C ILE A 88 -4.39 0.63 4.64
N LYS A 89 -5.22 1.35 3.89
CA LYS A 89 -6.63 1.03 3.69
C LYS A 89 -6.81 -0.27 2.92
N LYS A 90 -6.06 -0.46 1.84
CA LYS A 90 -6.13 -1.65 0.97
C LYS A 90 -5.63 -2.90 1.70
N GLU A 91 -4.45 -2.83 2.28
CA GLU A 91 -3.81 -3.99 2.89
C GLU A 91 -4.22 -4.21 4.36
N LYS A 92 -4.88 -3.23 4.98
CA LYS A 92 -5.28 -3.26 6.39
C LYS A 92 -4.12 -3.53 7.34
N ILE A 93 -2.95 -2.92 7.00
CA ILE A 93 -1.76 -2.88 7.83
C ILE A 93 -1.67 -1.48 8.43
N VAL A 94 -1.93 -1.36 9.73
CA VAL A 94 -2.05 -0.05 10.39
C VAL A 94 -0.79 0.29 11.16
N PRO A 95 -0.06 1.35 10.81
CA PRO A 95 1.00 1.89 11.66
C PRO A 95 0.37 2.47 12.93
N CYS A 96 0.80 2.02 14.10
CA CYS A 96 0.19 2.44 15.35
C CYS A 96 1.13 3.23 16.25
N ASP A 97 2.43 3.01 16.13
CA ASP A 97 3.42 3.68 16.97
C ASP A 97 4.80 3.71 16.31
N LEU A 98 5.61 4.71 16.65
CA LEU A 98 7.01 4.82 16.22
C LEU A 98 7.87 5.15 17.45
N GLU A 99 8.72 4.23 17.83
CA GLU A 99 9.57 4.34 19.01
C GLU A 99 11.00 3.87 18.70
N GLY A 100 11.99 4.70 18.99
CA GLY A 100 13.41 4.34 18.80
C GLY A 100 13.77 3.87 17.38
N GLY A 101 13.12 4.43 16.32
CA GLY A 101 13.34 4.00 14.94
C GLY A 101 12.62 2.70 14.55
N THR A 102 11.82 2.14 15.47
CA THR A 102 11.03 0.93 15.24
C THR A 102 9.57 1.31 15.00
N LEU A 103 9.03 0.93 13.85
CA LEU A 103 7.63 1.12 13.46
C LEU A 103 6.80 -0.07 13.93
N LYS A 104 5.85 0.17 14.81
CA LYS A 104 4.88 -0.84 15.25
C LYS A 104 3.69 -0.86 14.31
N LEU A 105 3.35 -2.03 13.80
CA LEU A 105 2.28 -2.27 12.85
C LEU A 105 1.24 -3.22 13.45
N VAL A 106 -0.03 -2.93 13.23
CA VAL A 106 -1.14 -3.78 13.66
C VAL A 106 -1.79 -4.43 12.45
N ILE A 107 -2.00 -5.73 12.52
CA ILE A 107 -2.66 -6.54 11.50
C ILE A 107 -3.72 -7.45 12.14
N ALA A 108 -4.69 -7.92 11.35
CA ALA A 108 -5.60 -8.99 11.76
C ALA A 108 -5.34 -10.28 10.96
N ASP A 109 -4.74 -10.18 9.77
CA ASP A 109 -4.42 -11.27 8.88
C ASP A 109 -2.92 -11.56 8.89
N PRO A 110 -2.47 -12.77 9.31
CA PRO A 110 -1.05 -13.11 9.36
C PRO A 110 -0.38 -13.17 7.98
N SER A 111 -1.13 -13.29 6.88
CA SER A 111 -0.57 -13.23 5.52
C SER A 111 0.08 -11.87 5.23
N LYS A 112 -0.31 -10.82 5.97
CA LYS A 112 0.25 -9.47 5.85
C LYS A 112 1.70 -9.35 6.31
N LEU A 113 2.23 -10.34 7.01
CA LEU A 113 3.66 -10.44 7.35
C LEU A 113 4.54 -10.49 6.09
N ASN A 114 4.00 -10.97 4.97
CA ASN A 114 4.72 -11.00 3.69
C ASN A 114 5.11 -9.60 3.19
N PHE A 115 4.43 -8.55 3.67
CA PHE A 115 4.76 -7.16 3.35
C PHE A 115 5.94 -6.60 4.16
N ALA A 116 6.48 -7.35 5.13
CA ALA A 116 7.53 -6.86 6.02
C ALA A 116 8.75 -6.30 5.26
N SER A 117 9.27 -7.05 4.30
CA SER A 117 10.43 -6.62 3.50
C SER A 117 10.13 -5.35 2.70
N LYS A 118 8.93 -5.27 2.08
CA LYS A 118 8.49 -4.12 1.32
C LYS A 118 8.36 -2.87 2.19
N ILE A 119 7.69 -3.00 3.35
CA ILE A 119 7.52 -1.90 4.31
C ILE A 119 8.87 -1.46 4.88
N LYS A 120 9.76 -2.40 5.22
CA LYS A 120 11.11 -2.09 5.70
C LYS A 120 11.93 -1.34 4.66
N ASN A 121 11.88 -1.76 3.41
CA ASN A 121 12.58 -1.09 2.30
C ASN A 121 12.05 0.32 2.06
N PHE A 122 10.73 0.51 2.13
CA PHE A 122 10.08 1.81 1.96
C PHE A 122 10.37 2.76 3.11
N THR A 123 10.20 2.29 4.36
CA THR A 123 10.29 3.15 5.54
C THR A 123 11.71 3.31 6.08
N LYS A 124 12.64 2.42 5.69
CA LYS A 124 14.00 2.30 6.26
C LYS A 124 14.00 2.14 7.79
N LYS A 125 12.92 1.59 8.35
CA LYS A 125 12.72 1.43 9.81
C LYS A 125 12.71 -0.05 10.19
N ASN A 126 13.03 -0.34 11.43
CA ASN A 126 12.77 -1.65 12.01
C ASN A 126 11.26 -1.82 12.18
N LEU A 127 10.75 -3.04 12.02
CA LEU A 127 9.33 -3.33 12.07
C LEU A 127 9.03 -4.30 13.20
N VAL A 128 7.96 -4.01 13.93
CA VAL A 128 7.34 -4.93 14.90
C VAL A 128 5.88 -5.07 14.54
N PHE A 129 5.47 -6.28 14.21
CA PHE A 129 4.06 -6.59 13.96
C PHE A 129 3.38 -7.01 15.25
N THR A 130 2.14 -6.58 15.39
CA THR A 130 1.21 -6.98 16.46
C THR A 130 -0.11 -7.40 15.83
N VAL A 131 -0.87 -8.25 16.50
CA VAL A 131 -2.13 -8.77 15.98
C VAL A 131 -3.31 -8.28 16.82
N THR A 132 -4.40 -7.94 16.13
CA THR A 132 -5.68 -7.56 16.74
C THR A 132 -6.85 -8.28 16.07
N THR A 133 -8.07 -8.06 16.53
CA THR A 133 -9.29 -8.62 15.95
C THR A 133 -9.62 -7.96 14.60
N PHE A 134 -10.33 -8.68 13.74
CA PHE A 134 -10.84 -8.13 12.48
C PHE A 134 -11.78 -6.95 12.72
N SER A 135 -12.67 -7.08 13.70
CA SER A 135 -13.57 -6.00 14.10
C SER A 135 -12.84 -4.74 14.56
N ASN A 136 -11.68 -4.87 15.20
CA ASN A 136 -10.89 -3.72 15.63
C ASN A 136 -10.21 -3.03 14.44
N ILE A 137 -9.64 -3.78 13.49
CA ILE A 137 -9.09 -3.22 12.25
C ILE A 137 -10.17 -2.47 11.46
N GLU A 138 -11.41 -3.01 11.37
CA GLU A 138 -12.52 -2.33 10.69
C GLU A 138 -12.93 -1.05 11.43
N LYS A 139 -12.97 -1.05 12.78
CA LYS A 139 -13.22 0.17 13.57
C LYS A 139 -12.15 1.23 13.33
N ILE A 140 -10.88 0.84 13.29
CA ILE A 140 -9.79 1.74 12.96
C ILE A 140 -9.98 2.28 11.54
N ALA A 141 -10.28 1.42 10.57
CA ALA A 141 -10.48 1.80 9.17
C ALA A 141 -11.67 2.76 8.97
N ALA A 142 -12.74 2.61 9.75
CA ALA A 142 -13.92 3.47 9.73
C ALA A 142 -13.80 4.75 10.57
N SER A 143 -12.72 4.90 11.34
CA SER A 143 -12.54 6.04 12.25
C SER A 143 -12.15 7.33 11.53
N LYS A 144 -12.48 8.49 12.13
CA LYS A 144 -12.12 9.82 11.60
C LYS A 144 -10.63 10.16 11.70
N ILE A 145 -9.80 9.26 12.25
CA ILE A 145 -8.36 9.49 12.37
C ILE A 145 -7.70 9.70 10.99
N TRP A 146 -8.28 9.13 9.95
CA TRP A 146 -7.83 9.28 8.56
C TRP A 146 -8.05 10.69 8.03
N ASP A 147 -9.15 11.34 8.40
CA ASP A 147 -9.45 12.72 8.01
C ASP A 147 -8.49 13.68 8.70
N ILE A 148 -8.13 13.40 9.98
CA ILE A 148 -7.14 14.16 10.73
C ILE A 148 -5.74 13.97 10.15
N ALA A 149 -5.39 12.75 9.74
CA ALA A 149 -4.11 12.47 9.09
C ALA A 149 -4.01 13.17 7.72
N ALA A 150 -5.12 13.25 6.98
CA ALA A 150 -5.19 13.97 5.71
C ALA A 150 -5.19 15.50 5.91
N SER A 151 -5.86 16.04 6.94
CA SER A 151 -5.98 17.49 7.16
C SER A 151 -4.76 18.15 7.78
N LYS A 152 -3.87 17.42 8.46
CA LYS A 152 -2.62 17.96 9.04
C LYS A 152 -1.42 17.96 8.09
N ILE A 153 -1.62 17.86 6.78
CA ILE A 153 -0.56 18.02 5.77
C ILE A 153 -0.28 19.52 5.48
N VAL A 154 -0.55 20.41 6.44
CA VAL A 154 -0.23 21.85 6.28
C VAL A 154 0.66 22.31 7.41
N THR A 155 1.98 22.14 7.27
CA THR A 155 3.02 23.11 7.70
C THR A 155 4.37 22.76 7.05
N LYS A 156 4.63 23.40 5.95
CA LYS A 156 5.76 24.16 5.34
C LYS A 156 7.17 23.53 5.23
N PRO A 157 7.87 23.77 4.09
CA PRO A 157 8.21 25.14 3.68
C PRO A 157 7.63 25.54 2.31
N LYS A 158 7.49 26.84 2.15
CA LYS A 158 7.02 27.54 0.96
C LYS A 158 7.83 27.19 -0.29
N THR A 159 7.18 26.50 -1.21
CA THR A 159 7.27 26.80 -2.63
C THR A 159 5.83 26.66 -3.14
N THR A 160 5.34 27.69 -3.77
CA THR A 160 3.98 27.81 -4.28
C THR A 160 3.67 26.72 -5.28
N VAL A 161 2.98 25.66 -4.83
CA VAL A 161 2.33 24.70 -5.71
C VAL A 161 0.96 24.40 -5.11
N THR A 162 -0.06 24.64 -5.88
CA THR A 162 -1.49 24.39 -5.61
C THR A 162 -1.70 22.95 -5.12
N PRO A 163 -2.48 22.68 -4.03
CA PRO A 163 -2.75 21.32 -3.58
C PRO A 163 -3.63 20.63 -4.61
N VAL A 164 -3.16 19.49 -5.11
CA VAL A 164 -3.99 18.56 -5.89
C VAL A 164 -5.00 17.94 -4.93
N GLN A 165 -6.22 18.43 -4.97
CA GLN A 165 -7.38 17.85 -4.30
C GLN A 165 -7.70 16.49 -4.94
N ASN A 166 -8.12 15.52 -4.13
CA ASN A 166 -8.71 14.25 -4.56
C ASN A 166 -9.88 14.50 -5.54
N GLY A 167 -9.61 14.28 -6.82
CA GLY A 167 -10.59 14.43 -7.89
C GLY A 167 -9.88 14.67 -9.21
N ASN A 168 -9.58 13.61 -9.97
CA ASN A 168 -8.91 13.65 -11.27
C ASN A 168 -7.52 14.31 -11.25
N VAL A 169 -6.49 13.50 -11.01
CA VAL A 169 -5.10 13.91 -11.31
C VAL A 169 -5.05 14.26 -12.80
N ASN A 170 -4.75 15.51 -13.11
CA ASN A 170 -4.54 15.93 -14.48
C ASN A 170 -3.25 15.25 -15.00
N ILE A 171 -3.42 14.20 -15.80
CA ILE A 171 -2.29 13.39 -16.32
C ILE A 171 -1.32 14.23 -17.16
N VAL A 172 -1.83 15.23 -17.85
CA VAL A 172 -0.99 16.13 -18.66
C VAL A 172 -0.07 16.93 -17.74
N GLU A 173 -0.61 17.53 -16.68
CA GLU A 173 0.17 18.29 -15.70
C GLU A 173 1.15 17.38 -14.90
N LEU A 174 0.73 16.14 -14.59
CA LEU A 174 1.60 15.20 -13.91
C LEU A 174 2.82 14.82 -14.77
N VAL A 175 2.62 14.52 -16.05
CA VAL A 175 3.70 14.19 -16.98
C VAL A 175 4.62 15.41 -17.17
N GLU A 176 4.04 16.59 -17.34
CA GLU A 176 4.80 17.85 -17.42
C GLU A 176 5.67 18.05 -16.17
N ARG A 177 5.09 17.89 -14.98
CA ARG A 177 5.81 18.00 -13.70
C ARG A 177 6.97 17.01 -13.62
N ILE A 178 6.79 15.75 -14.04
CA ILE A 178 7.87 14.74 -14.05
C ILE A 178 9.06 15.24 -14.89
N PHE A 179 8.80 15.75 -16.08
CA PHE A 179 9.86 16.30 -16.95
C PHE A 179 10.51 17.54 -16.36
N GLN A 180 9.72 18.51 -15.87
CA GLN A 180 10.25 19.74 -15.29
C GLN A 180 11.09 19.48 -14.03
N ASP A 181 10.66 18.55 -13.17
CA ASP A 181 11.43 18.17 -11.97
C ASP A 181 12.75 17.48 -12.38
N ALA A 182 12.76 16.63 -13.40
CA ALA A 182 13.97 16.00 -13.91
C ALA A 182 14.93 17.03 -14.53
N LEU A 183 14.44 17.94 -15.38
CA LEU A 183 15.25 19.01 -16.00
C LEU A 183 15.86 19.93 -14.92
N LYS A 184 15.05 20.33 -13.94
CA LYS A 184 15.51 21.17 -12.84
C LYS A 184 16.60 20.53 -11.99
N ASN A 185 16.58 19.20 -11.87
CA ASN A 185 17.60 18.44 -11.14
C ASN A 185 18.79 18.06 -12.01
N GLY A 186 18.81 18.43 -13.31
CA GLY A 186 19.86 18.05 -14.24
C GLY A 186 19.94 16.54 -14.49
N SER A 187 18.80 15.87 -14.44
CA SER A 187 18.74 14.41 -14.58
C SER A 187 18.99 14.00 -16.04
N SER A 188 19.82 12.98 -16.23
CA SER A 188 20.09 12.40 -17.56
C SER A 188 19.05 11.38 -17.99
N ASP A 189 18.36 10.73 -17.06
CA ASP A 189 17.39 9.68 -17.33
C ASP A 189 16.22 9.74 -16.34
N ILE A 190 15.03 9.38 -16.85
CA ILE A 190 13.82 9.18 -16.04
C ILE A 190 13.37 7.73 -16.21
N HIS A 191 13.32 6.98 -15.12
CA HIS A 191 12.78 5.63 -15.10
C HIS A 191 11.41 5.62 -14.45
N ILE A 192 10.39 5.15 -15.18
CA ILE A 192 9.02 5.00 -14.69
C ILE A 192 8.67 3.52 -14.78
N GLU A 193 8.56 2.86 -13.65
CA GLU A 193 8.35 1.42 -13.57
C GLU A 193 7.14 1.09 -12.70
N ILE A 194 6.50 -0.04 -12.99
CA ILE A 194 5.50 -0.64 -12.12
C ILE A 194 5.94 -2.05 -11.72
N PHE A 195 5.99 -2.29 -10.44
CA PHE A 195 6.34 -3.60 -9.89
C PHE A 195 5.10 -4.46 -9.68
N LYS A 196 5.31 -5.75 -9.41
CA LYS A 196 4.24 -6.64 -8.97
C LYS A 196 3.53 -5.98 -7.78
N ASP A 197 2.21 -6.05 -7.72
CA ASP A 197 1.32 -5.38 -6.75
C ASP A 197 0.99 -3.90 -7.07
N ASN A 198 1.16 -3.47 -8.32
CA ASN A 198 0.82 -2.12 -8.78
C ASN A 198 1.55 -1.00 -8.01
N VAL A 199 2.77 -1.25 -7.56
CA VAL A 199 3.62 -0.22 -6.97
C VAL A 199 4.39 0.48 -8.06
N GLY A 200 4.00 1.72 -8.35
CA GLY A 200 4.74 2.58 -9.26
C GLY A 200 6.00 3.14 -8.59
N GLN A 201 7.08 3.27 -9.37
CA GLN A 201 8.30 3.91 -8.93
C GLN A 201 8.82 4.82 -10.04
N ILE A 202 9.17 6.05 -9.66
CA ILE A 202 9.89 6.99 -10.52
C ILE A 202 11.27 7.18 -9.94
N ARG A 203 12.29 7.05 -10.80
CA ARG A 203 13.68 7.30 -10.45
C ARG A 203 14.31 8.24 -11.46
N PHE A 204 15.07 9.20 -10.97
CA PHE A 204 15.89 10.08 -11.78
C PHE A 204 17.36 9.67 -11.67
N ARG A 205 18.11 9.79 -12.76
CA ARG A 205 19.56 9.62 -12.73
C ARG A 205 20.22 10.99 -12.68
N ASN A 206 20.83 11.30 -11.53
CA ASN A 206 21.56 12.54 -11.29
C ASN A 206 23.03 12.19 -11.12
N ASP A 207 23.93 12.78 -11.93
CA ASP A 207 25.37 12.51 -11.86
C ASP A 207 25.74 11.01 -11.85
N GLY A 208 25.00 10.21 -12.64
CA GLY A 208 25.18 8.77 -12.74
C GLY A 208 24.49 7.94 -11.61
N ILE A 209 23.96 8.57 -10.58
CA ILE A 209 23.29 7.89 -9.44
C ILE A 209 21.78 7.90 -9.64
N MET A 210 21.15 6.74 -9.42
CA MET A 210 19.69 6.60 -9.49
C MET A 210 19.05 6.96 -8.16
N GLU A 211 18.22 7.99 -8.15
CA GLU A 211 17.49 8.49 -6.98
C GLU A 211 15.99 8.29 -7.12
N ILE A 212 15.36 7.72 -6.10
CA ILE A 212 13.91 7.51 -6.07
C ILE A 212 13.20 8.83 -5.78
N GLN A 213 12.20 9.15 -6.60
CA GLN A 213 11.31 10.29 -6.41
C GLN A 213 10.06 9.83 -5.65
N ASP A 214 10.10 9.86 -4.33
CA ASP A 214 9.07 9.24 -3.47
C ASP A 214 7.68 9.83 -3.68
N GLU A 215 7.56 11.17 -3.81
CA GLU A 215 6.29 11.85 -4.02
C GLU A 215 5.65 11.47 -5.36
N LEU A 216 6.42 11.52 -6.44
CA LEU A 216 5.98 11.14 -7.77
C LEU A 216 5.66 9.64 -7.86
N SER A 217 6.43 8.80 -7.17
CA SER A 217 6.22 7.35 -7.09
C SER A 217 4.89 6.98 -6.43
N GLN A 218 4.44 7.74 -5.44
CA GLN A 218 3.13 7.56 -4.82
C GLN A 218 2.00 7.87 -5.79
N ILE A 219 2.11 8.98 -6.53
CA ILE A 219 1.10 9.42 -7.50
C ILE A 219 1.02 8.45 -8.68
N ILE A 220 2.18 7.97 -9.18
CA ILE A 220 2.24 7.08 -10.34
C ILE A 220 1.61 5.71 -10.07
N SER A 221 1.64 5.21 -8.84
CA SER A 221 1.09 3.91 -8.49
C SER A 221 -0.39 3.75 -8.90
N SER A 222 -1.18 4.83 -8.77
CA SER A 222 -2.59 4.85 -9.15
C SER A 222 -2.83 5.34 -10.58
N ASN A 223 -1.82 5.96 -11.22
CA ASN A 223 -1.95 6.63 -12.51
C ASN A 223 -0.98 6.08 -13.57
N TYR A 224 -0.38 4.91 -13.36
CA TYR A 224 0.64 4.36 -14.25
C TYR A 224 0.15 4.22 -15.70
N VAL A 225 -0.97 3.53 -15.91
CA VAL A 225 -1.49 3.29 -17.26
C VAL A 225 -1.81 4.60 -17.99
N PRO A 226 -2.55 5.57 -17.41
CA PRO A 226 -2.77 6.87 -18.03
C PRO A 226 -1.48 7.64 -18.34
N VAL A 227 -0.47 7.60 -17.44
CA VAL A 227 0.82 8.28 -17.66
C VAL A 227 1.58 7.63 -18.82
N ILE A 228 1.71 6.30 -18.84
CA ILE A 228 2.36 5.60 -19.96
C ILE A 228 1.63 5.85 -21.28
N THR A 229 0.29 5.85 -21.27
CA THR A 229 -0.51 6.19 -22.45
C THR A 229 -0.18 7.61 -22.95
N ARG A 230 -0.10 8.58 -22.05
CA ARG A 230 0.28 9.97 -22.38
C ARG A 230 1.68 10.05 -22.96
N LEU A 231 2.66 9.36 -22.37
CA LEU A 231 4.04 9.30 -22.88
C LEU A 231 4.09 8.68 -24.26
N LYS A 232 3.37 7.58 -24.52
CA LYS A 232 3.27 6.97 -25.85
C LYS A 232 2.70 7.93 -26.89
N ILE A 233 1.66 8.70 -26.54
CA ILE A 233 1.09 9.72 -27.42
C ILE A 233 2.14 10.79 -27.75
N MET A 234 2.86 11.28 -26.76
CA MET A 234 3.90 12.31 -26.94
C MET A 234 5.07 11.80 -27.78
N ALA A 235 5.44 10.52 -27.62
CA ALA A 235 6.52 9.88 -28.39
C ALA A 235 6.09 9.36 -29.76
N GLY A 236 4.82 9.47 -30.15
CA GLY A 236 4.31 8.91 -31.42
C GLY A 236 4.25 7.37 -31.43
N CYS A 237 4.25 6.72 -30.26
CA CYS A 237 4.19 5.27 -30.16
C CYS A 237 2.74 4.74 -30.28
N ASP A 238 2.60 3.43 -30.60
CA ASP A 238 1.31 2.75 -30.65
C ASP A 238 0.77 2.51 -29.23
N ILE A 239 -0.37 3.11 -28.92
CA ILE A 239 -1.03 3.02 -27.62
C ILE A 239 -1.61 1.63 -27.37
N SER A 240 -2.01 0.93 -28.43
CA SER A 240 -2.67 -0.38 -28.33
C SER A 240 -1.68 -1.53 -28.12
N GLU A 241 -0.42 -1.38 -28.55
CA GLU A 241 0.61 -2.40 -28.36
C GLU A 241 1.27 -2.28 -26.98
N ASN A 242 1.14 -3.32 -26.16
CA ASN A 242 1.66 -3.37 -24.79
C ASN A 242 2.63 -4.54 -24.55
N ARG A 243 2.88 -5.37 -25.58
CA ARG A 243 3.70 -6.58 -25.46
C ARG A 243 5.10 -6.40 -26.02
N LEU A 244 5.25 -5.54 -27.01
CA LEU A 244 6.52 -5.30 -27.68
C LEU A 244 7.15 -3.99 -27.20
N PRO A 245 8.49 -3.95 -27.06
CA PRO A 245 9.21 -2.71 -26.83
C PRO A 245 8.94 -1.71 -27.95
N GLN A 246 8.84 -0.44 -27.59
CA GLN A 246 8.68 0.67 -28.53
C GLN A 246 9.66 1.78 -28.14
N ASP A 247 10.13 2.50 -29.11
CA ASP A 247 10.96 3.69 -28.98
C ASP A 247 10.30 4.87 -29.68
N GLY A 248 10.63 6.09 -29.27
CA GLY A 248 10.09 7.32 -29.83
C GLY A 248 10.76 8.53 -29.18
N ALA A 249 10.57 9.71 -29.75
CA ALA A 249 11.15 10.94 -29.26
C ALA A 249 10.07 11.84 -28.64
N ILE A 250 10.42 12.49 -27.53
CA ILE A 250 9.57 13.46 -26.84
C ILE A 250 10.35 14.76 -26.67
N THR A 251 9.85 15.85 -27.24
CA THR A 251 10.42 17.17 -27.02
C THR A 251 9.76 17.87 -25.87
N VAL A 252 10.52 18.30 -24.88
CA VAL A 252 10.05 19.02 -23.69
C VAL A 252 10.69 20.38 -23.61
N LYS A 253 9.88 21.43 -23.35
CA LYS A 253 10.39 22.78 -23.15
C LYS A 253 10.79 22.99 -21.71
N ASP A 254 12.04 23.37 -21.46
CA ASP A 254 12.50 23.81 -20.16
C ASP A 254 11.92 25.19 -19.83
N GLN A 255 10.98 25.21 -18.86
CA GLN A 255 10.35 26.46 -18.42
C GLN A 255 11.27 27.32 -17.55
N SER A 256 12.35 26.78 -16.99
CA SER A 256 13.28 27.48 -16.09
C SER A 256 14.35 28.29 -16.84
N ASN A 257 14.72 27.87 -18.07
CA ASN A 257 15.81 28.44 -18.85
C ASN A 257 15.39 29.12 -20.17
N GLY A 258 14.14 29.57 -20.30
CA GLY A 258 13.70 30.30 -21.51
C GLY A 258 13.45 29.43 -22.71
N GLY A 259 13.21 28.12 -22.54
CA GLY A 259 12.72 27.22 -23.58
C GLY A 259 13.80 26.56 -24.45
N ILE A 260 14.75 25.89 -23.82
CA ILE A 260 15.65 24.96 -24.52
C ILE A 260 14.87 23.68 -24.74
N ASP A 261 14.78 23.24 -26.01
CA ASP A 261 14.20 21.95 -26.34
C ASP A 261 15.20 20.84 -25.92
N CYS A 262 14.72 19.90 -25.11
CA CYS A 262 15.46 18.68 -24.72
C CYS A 262 14.83 17.50 -25.45
N ASP A 263 15.65 16.70 -26.14
CA ASP A 263 15.25 15.43 -26.78
C ASP A 263 15.29 14.28 -25.78
#